data_88ef906dfc00fd9fe436d11a915e0e41
#
_entry.id   88ef906dfc00fd9fe436d11a915e0e41
#
_cell.length_a   1.000
_cell.length_b   1.000
_cell.length_c   1.000
_cell.angle_alpha   90.00
_cell.angle_beta   90.00
_cell.angle_gamma   90.00
#
_symmetry.space_group_name_H-M   'P 1'
#
loop_
_entity.id
_entity.type
_entity.pdbx_description
1 polymer ?
#
loop_
_entity_poly.entity_id
_entity_poly.type
_entity_poly.pdbx_seq_one_letter_code
_entity_poly.pdbx_strand_id
1 'polypeptide(L)'
;LDALGAKGITAIPFKGVTLAQIAYGDISLRECADIDLIVEQGAIPQARKILWSQGYQLTSQDTGADDEAGEPYHFFQKRNGIVAVDLQWVMARRNFGFRLDRSAFWSRLKPVGLPTKSVPGLCPEDLLILLCVHGSKHAWEQLKWICDVAELVRRRPGLDWSRVLFQSNEWRCRRVVLLGLAMAKNLFDTVLPRTVLQEIQADVDISVLVRRMPKQLLKHPSQGIDEDCADALYVTIKDTSWEQWKLAVALCRVEADVITRSLAWFRFQRKLRILAACLRPLHRVVARWILSVRMREILVRWLQSS
;
A
#
# COMPACT_ATOMS: atom_id res chain seq x y z
N LEU A 1 19.91 -10.40 -9.02
CA LEU A 1 20.53 -9.92 -7.78
C LEU A 1 22.04 -9.85 -7.92
N ASP A 2 22.70 -10.87 -8.49
CA ASP A 2 24.17 -10.95 -8.57
C ASP A 2 24.77 -9.77 -9.37
N ALA A 3 24.14 -9.37 -10.47
CA ALA A 3 24.57 -8.22 -11.26
C ALA A 3 24.45 -6.88 -10.49
N LEU A 4 23.47 -6.73 -9.62
CA LEU A 4 23.33 -5.58 -8.74
C LEU A 4 24.39 -5.63 -7.63
N GLY A 5 24.55 -6.78 -6.97
CA GLY A 5 25.55 -6.97 -5.93
C GLY A 5 26.98 -6.75 -6.40
N ALA A 6 27.34 -7.19 -7.63
CA ALA A 6 28.66 -6.95 -8.24
C ALA A 6 28.98 -5.44 -8.43
N LYS A 7 27.98 -4.57 -8.35
CA LYS A 7 28.11 -3.10 -8.40
C LYS A 7 27.86 -2.44 -7.04
N GLY A 8 27.87 -3.22 -5.96
CA GLY A 8 27.65 -2.71 -4.60
C GLY A 8 26.22 -2.28 -4.30
N ILE A 9 25.24 -2.67 -5.13
CA ILE A 9 23.84 -2.36 -4.90
C ILE A 9 23.18 -3.51 -4.14
N THR A 10 22.79 -3.25 -2.90
CA THR A 10 21.96 -4.18 -2.13
C THR A 10 20.52 -4.07 -2.64
N ALA A 11 20.01 -5.16 -3.20
CA ALA A 11 18.62 -5.27 -3.63
C ALA A 11 17.90 -6.34 -2.81
N ILE A 12 16.78 -5.99 -2.21
CA ILE A 12 16.01 -6.86 -1.33
C ILE A 12 14.80 -7.38 -2.12
N PRO A 13 14.72 -8.70 -2.40
CA PRO A 13 13.48 -9.27 -2.90
C PRO A 13 12.43 -9.25 -1.78
N PHE A 14 11.38 -8.45 -2.01
CA PHE A 14 10.39 -8.14 -0.97
C PHE A 14 9.26 -9.17 -0.90
N LYS A 15 8.75 -9.58 -2.06
CA LYS A 15 7.69 -10.58 -2.22
C LYS A 15 8.19 -11.77 -3.04
N GLY A 16 7.36 -12.31 -3.90
CA GLY A 16 7.76 -13.37 -4.80
C GLY A 16 8.23 -14.62 -4.06
N VAL A 17 9.28 -15.24 -4.55
CA VAL A 17 9.85 -16.49 -4.02
C VAL A 17 10.44 -16.33 -2.60
N THR A 18 10.91 -15.13 -2.25
CA THR A 18 11.45 -14.86 -0.92
C THR A 18 10.35 -14.88 0.14
N LEU A 19 9.21 -14.25 -0.16
CA LEU A 19 8.05 -14.33 0.72
C LEU A 19 7.50 -15.76 0.80
N ALA A 20 7.45 -16.48 -0.33
CA ALA A 20 7.03 -17.88 -0.34
C ALA A 20 7.90 -18.72 0.62
N GLN A 21 9.22 -18.55 0.58
CA GLN A 21 10.14 -19.23 1.47
C GLN A 21 9.93 -18.83 2.94
N ILE A 22 9.75 -17.54 3.22
CA ILE A 22 9.66 -17.02 4.61
C ILE A 22 8.32 -17.39 5.25
N ALA A 23 7.20 -17.17 4.53
CA ALA A 23 5.86 -17.31 5.07
C ALA A 23 5.26 -18.71 4.89
N TYR A 24 5.58 -19.38 3.78
CA TYR A 24 5.02 -20.71 3.49
C TYR A 24 6.03 -21.84 3.70
N GLY A 25 7.32 -21.55 3.63
CA GLY A 25 8.41 -22.52 3.77
C GLY A 25 8.69 -23.34 2.52
N ASP A 26 7.94 -23.12 1.45
CA ASP A 26 8.09 -23.73 0.15
C ASP A 26 7.73 -22.71 -0.94
N ILE A 27 8.62 -22.53 -1.91
CA ILE A 27 8.47 -21.56 -2.99
C ILE A 27 7.34 -21.90 -3.96
N SER A 28 6.90 -23.15 -4.01
CA SER A 28 5.80 -23.61 -4.87
C SER A 28 4.41 -23.25 -4.34
N LEU A 29 4.30 -22.89 -3.07
CA LEU A 29 3.02 -22.63 -2.42
C LEU A 29 2.48 -21.20 -2.65
N ARG A 30 3.23 -20.36 -3.36
CA ARG A 30 2.83 -18.99 -3.65
C ARG A 30 3.12 -18.60 -5.09
N GLU A 31 2.08 -18.26 -5.82
CA GLU A 31 2.21 -17.74 -7.19
C GLU A 31 2.92 -16.37 -7.20
N CYS A 32 3.85 -16.21 -8.15
CA CYS A 32 4.63 -14.99 -8.35
C CYS A 32 4.55 -14.58 -9.82
N ALA A 33 4.02 -13.40 -10.11
CA ALA A 33 3.92 -12.85 -11.46
C ALA A 33 5.15 -12.02 -11.84
N ASP A 34 5.80 -11.41 -10.84
CA ASP A 34 6.88 -10.46 -10.98
C ASP A 34 7.93 -10.64 -9.88
N ILE A 35 9.03 -9.93 -10.03
CA ILE A 35 10.11 -9.86 -9.05
C ILE A 35 10.09 -8.46 -8.43
N ASP A 36 9.56 -8.34 -7.24
CA ASP A 36 9.61 -7.08 -6.49
C ASP A 36 10.99 -6.90 -5.83
N LEU A 37 11.69 -5.84 -6.20
CA LEU A 37 13.00 -5.48 -5.64
C LEU A 37 12.95 -4.13 -4.96
N ILE A 38 13.40 -4.06 -3.72
CA ILE A 38 13.61 -2.82 -3.01
C ILE A 38 15.09 -2.47 -3.07
N VAL A 39 15.40 -1.25 -3.47
CA VAL A 39 16.75 -0.68 -3.49
C VAL A 39 16.77 0.70 -2.83
N GLU A 40 17.94 1.17 -2.45
CA GLU A 40 18.09 2.57 -2.01
C GLU A 40 17.81 3.53 -3.18
N GLN A 41 17.18 4.67 -2.87
CA GLN A 41 16.80 5.66 -3.88
C GLN A 41 18.00 6.13 -4.71
N GLY A 42 19.15 6.36 -4.07
CA GLY A 42 20.37 6.77 -4.77
C GLY A 42 20.94 5.74 -5.72
N ALA A 43 20.57 4.47 -5.56
CA ALA A 43 21.02 3.37 -6.43
C ALA A 43 20.15 3.18 -7.69
N ILE A 44 18.98 3.83 -7.77
CA ILE A 44 18.03 3.66 -8.88
C ILE A 44 18.63 3.90 -10.25
N PRO A 45 19.37 5.01 -10.53
CA PRO A 45 19.93 5.23 -11.86
C PRO A 45 20.88 4.12 -12.31
N GLN A 46 21.67 3.59 -11.38
CA GLN A 46 22.61 2.50 -11.65
C GLN A 46 21.89 1.16 -11.78
N ALA A 47 20.91 0.88 -10.93
CA ALA A 47 20.08 -0.33 -11.00
C ALA A 47 19.34 -0.42 -12.34
N ARG A 48 18.77 0.68 -12.84
CA ARG A 48 18.15 0.76 -14.18
C ARG A 48 19.13 0.37 -15.29
N LYS A 49 20.36 0.94 -15.29
CA LYS A 49 21.39 0.61 -16.29
C LYS A 49 21.74 -0.89 -16.27
N ILE A 50 21.82 -1.48 -15.07
CA ILE A 50 22.10 -2.90 -14.90
C ILE A 50 20.95 -3.74 -15.46
N LEU A 51 19.69 -3.41 -15.15
CA LEU A 51 18.53 -4.12 -15.70
C LEU A 51 18.50 -4.03 -17.22
N TRP A 52 18.78 -2.88 -17.81
CA TRP A 52 18.89 -2.74 -19.27
C TRP A 52 19.99 -3.62 -19.86
N SER A 53 21.16 -3.69 -19.24
CA SER A 53 22.26 -4.56 -19.71
C SER A 53 21.90 -6.05 -19.63
N GLN A 54 20.94 -6.42 -18.75
CA GLN A 54 20.40 -7.78 -18.63
C GLN A 54 19.21 -8.04 -19.58
N GLY A 55 18.88 -7.10 -20.47
CA GLY A 55 17.81 -7.23 -21.46
C GLY A 55 16.41 -6.88 -20.97
N TYR A 56 16.28 -6.24 -19.80
CA TYR A 56 15.02 -5.68 -19.34
C TYR A 56 14.77 -4.31 -19.93
N GLN A 57 13.53 -3.99 -20.22
CA GLN A 57 13.11 -2.70 -20.76
C GLN A 57 12.02 -2.10 -19.85
N LEU A 58 12.06 -0.79 -19.66
CA LEU A 58 11.01 -0.05 -18.98
C LEU A 58 9.71 -0.14 -19.80
N THR A 59 8.58 -0.43 -19.16
CA THR A 59 7.31 -0.47 -19.86
C THR A 59 6.80 0.94 -20.14
N SER A 60 6.05 1.11 -21.23
CA SER A 60 5.56 2.41 -21.70
C SER A 60 4.61 3.14 -20.74
N GLN A 61 4.10 2.47 -19.71
CA GLN A 61 3.27 3.08 -18.67
C GLN A 61 4.09 3.95 -17.69
N ASP A 62 5.41 3.72 -17.63
CA ASP A 62 6.32 4.40 -16.70
C ASP A 62 7.21 5.45 -17.37
N THR A 63 6.85 5.92 -18.57
CA THR A 63 7.60 6.98 -19.28
C THR A 63 7.34 8.39 -18.73
N GLY A 64 6.80 8.49 -17.52
CA GLY A 64 6.73 9.75 -16.79
C GLY A 64 8.13 10.30 -16.57
N ALA A 65 8.36 11.51 -17.10
CA ALA A 65 9.57 12.27 -16.91
C ALA A 65 10.07 12.22 -15.47
N ASP A 66 11.38 12.23 -15.35
CA ASP A 66 12.14 12.32 -14.12
C ASP A 66 11.37 12.85 -12.89
N ASP A 67 11.15 11.93 -11.94
CA ASP A 67 11.15 12.06 -10.48
C ASP A 67 10.37 13.16 -9.74
N GLU A 68 9.81 14.17 -10.37
CA GLU A 68 9.00 15.16 -9.66
C GLU A 68 7.51 14.76 -9.52
N ALA A 69 7.00 13.90 -10.38
CA ALA A 69 5.61 13.38 -10.27
C ALA A 69 5.47 12.16 -9.34
N GLY A 70 6.57 11.59 -8.86
CA GLY A 70 6.62 10.80 -7.65
C GLY A 70 6.08 9.39 -7.67
N GLU A 71 6.14 8.66 -8.79
CA GLU A 71 5.89 7.22 -8.72
C GLU A 71 7.06 6.52 -8.00
N PRO A 72 6.78 5.73 -6.95
CA PRO A 72 7.82 5.15 -6.10
C PRO A 72 8.46 3.88 -6.65
N TYR A 73 8.20 3.53 -7.91
CA TYR A 73 8.65 2.29 -8.53
C TYR A 73 8.82 2.43 -10.03
N HIS A 74 9.64 1.54 -10.63
CA HIS A 74 9.76 1.35 -12.07
C HIS A 74 9.49 -0.09 -12.44
N PHE A 75 8.59 -0.32 -13.40
CA PHE A 75 8.26 -1.64 -13.89
C PHE A 75 9.06 -1.97 -15.14
N PHE A 76 9.85 -3.05 -15.07
CA PHE A 76 10.69 -3.55 -16.14
C PHE A 76 10.18 -4.89 -16.64
N GLN A 77 10.21 -5.10 -17.94
CA GLN A 77 9.88 -6.38 -18.54
C GLN A 77 11.04 -6.87 -19.41
N LYS A 78 11.33 -8.16 -19.34
CA LYS A 78 12.31 -8.75 -20.24
C LYS A 78 11.75 -8.84 -21.66
N ARG A 79 12.60 -8.71 -22.69
CA ARG A 79 12.17 -8.71 -24.11
C ARG A 79 11.32 -9.91 -24.51
N ASN A 80 11.50 -11.08 -23.89
CA ASN A 80 10.70 -12.26 -24.11
C ASN A 80 9.33 -12.23 -23.40
N GLY A 81 9.02 -11.18 -22.63
CA GLY A 81 7.75 -10.99 -21.95
C GLY A 81 7.50 -11.90 -20.74
N ILE A 82 8.39 -12.83 -20.42
CA ILE A 82 8.15 -13.88 -19.41
C ILE A 82 8.46 -13.41 -17.99
N VAL A 83 9.45 -12.52 -17.83
CA VAL A 83 9.92 -12.08 -16.51
C VAL A 83 9.79 -10.57 -16.38
N ALA A 84 9.06 -10.14 -15.36
CA ALA A 84 8.91 -8.74 -14.99
C ALA A 84 9.66 -8.45 -13.68
N VAL A 85 10.15 -7.22 -13.54
CA VAL A 85 10.80 -6.72 -12.31
C VAL A 85 10.14 -5.40 -11.94
N ASP A 86 9.62 -5.34 -10.72
CA ASP A 86 9.15 -4.11 -10.10
C ASP A 86 10.26 -3.57 -9.18
N LEU A 87 10.93 -2.52 -9.63
CA LEU A 87 12.03 -1.89 -8.90
C LEU A 87 11.49 -0.74 -8.06
N GLN A 88 11.49 -0.92 -6.75
CA GLN A 88 10.89 0.00 -5.78
C GLN A 88 11.96 0.65 -4.90
N TRP A 89 11.73 1.90 -4.49
CA TRP A 89 12.56 2.60 -3.49
C TRP A 89 11.72 3.27 -2.39
N VAL A 90 10.39 3.24 -2.55
CA VAL A 90 9.41 3.66 -1.55
C VAL A 90 8.27 2.66 -1.55
N MET A 91 7.80 2.25 -0.38
CA MET A 91 6.77 1.22 -0.24
C MET A 91 5.34 1.72 -0.51
N ALA A 92 5.12 3.04 -0.41
CA ALA A 92 3.84 3.66 -0.70
C ALA A 92 4.03 5.12 -1.12
N ARG A 93 3.09 5.65 -1.91
CA ARG A 93 3.09 7.06 -2.31
C ARG A 93 3.07 7.98 -1.09
N ARG A 94 3.58 9.20 -1.23
CA ARG A 94 3.60 10.22 -0.15
C ARG A 94 2.22 10.46 0.47
N ASN A 95 1.14 10.30 -0.30
CA ASN A 95 -0.24 10.47 0.14
C ASN A 95 -0.65 9.47 1.24
N PHE A 96 0.01 8.33 1.33
CA PHE A 96 -0.23 7.37 2.42
C PHE A 96 0.37 7.80 3.76
N GLY A 97 1.24 8.83 3.78
CA GLY A 97 1.78 9.38 5.03
C GLY A 97 2.79 8.49 5.76
N PHE A 98 3.22 7.39 5.16
CA PHE A 98 4.23 6.52 5.77
C PHE A 98 5.57 7.22 5.95
N ARG A 99 6.19 6.97 7.10
CA ARG A 99 7.55 7.40 7.43
C ARG A 99 8.44 6.20 7.65
N LEU A 100 8.82 5.54 6.57
CA LEU A 100 9.78 4.45 6.67
C LEU A 100 11.15 5.02 7.08
N ASP A 101 11.65 4.63 8.26
CA ASP A 101 13.04 4.87 8.63
C ASP A 101 13.94 3.93 7.82
N ARG A 102 14.49 4.47 6.74
CA ARG A 102 15.31 3.69 5.81
C ARG A 102 16.59 3.19 6.44
N SER A 103 17.24 3.98 7.31
CA SER A 103 18.51 3.59 7.92
C SER A 103 18.34 2.38 8.82
N ALA A 104 17.33 2.39 9.69
CA ALA A 104 17.00 1.28 10.57
C ALA A 104 16.55 0.04 9.81
N PHE A 105 15.83 0.21 8.69
CA PHE A 105 15.38 -0.87 7.84
C PHE A 105 16.54 -1.66 7.22
N TRP A 106 17.48 -0.96 6.57
CA TRP A 106 18.64 -1.59 5.93
C TRP A 106 19.59 -2.27 6.94
N SER A 107 19.71 -1.72 8.14
CA SER A 107 20.55 -2.29 9.19
C SER A 107 20.02 -3.61 9.78
N ARG A 108 18.73 -3.93 9.53
CA ARG A 108 18.03 -5.11 10.07
C ARG A 108 17.83 -6.25 9.07
N LEU A 109 18.42 -6.16 7.90
CA LEU A 109 18.31 -7.21 6.90
C LEU A 109 18.89 -8.53 7.46
N LYS A 110 18.22 -9.62 7.13
CA LYS A 110 18.63 -10.97 7.46
C LYS A 110 18.78 -11.81 6.21
N PRO A 111 19.72 -12.74 6.17
CA PRO A 111 19.84 -13.67 5.05
C PRO A 111 18.61 -14.60 4.99
N VAL A 112 18.06 -14.77 3.81
CA VAL A 112 16.99 -15.72 3.50
C VAL A 112 17.56 -16.79 2.58
N GLY A 113 17.57 -18.05 3.05
CA GLY A 113 17.99 -19.20 2.27
C GLY A 113 16.94 -19.55 1.22
N LEU A 114 17.27 -19.40 -0.05
CA LEU A 114 16.53 -19.96 -1.16
C LEU A 114 17.19 -21.26 -1.62
N PRO A 115 16.54 -22.12 -2.41
CA PRO A 115 17.10 -23.41 -2.79
C PRO A 115 18.49 -23.34 -3.44
N THR A 116 18.80 -22.27 -4.17
CA THR A 116 20.06 -22.12 -4.92
C THR A 116 21.05 -21.15 -4.29
N LYS A 117 20.59 -20.22 -3.43
CA LYS A 117 21.45 -19.20 -2.80
C LYS A 117 20.76 -18.51 -1.62
N SER A 118 21.57 -17.82 -0.82
CA SER A 118 21.05 -16.90 0.19
C SER A 118 20.94 -15.48 -0.40
N VAL A 119 19.86 -14.77 -0.05
CA VAL A 119 19.60 -13.41 -0.48
C VAL A 119 19.31 -12.51 0.73
N PRO A 120 19.57 -11.19 0.66
CA PRO A 120 19.14 -10.29 1.72
C PRO A 120 17.60 -10.25 1.78
N GLY A 121 17.06 -10.29 2.97
CA GLY A 121 15.63 -10.24 3.20
C GLY A 121 15.27 -9.39 4.42
N LEU A 122 14.02 -9.05 4.54
CA LEU A 122 13.47 -8.32 5.67
C LEU A 122 13.42 -9.21 6.91
N CYS A 123 13.60 -8.62 8.09
CA CYS A 123 13.23 -9.33 9.30
C CYS A 123 11.71 -9.56 9.33
N PRO A 124 11.22 -10.62 9.99
CA PRO A 124 9.80 -10.99 9.92
C PRO A 124 8.85 -9.89 10.38
N GLU A 125 9.23 -9.07 11.34
CA GLU A 125 8.44 -7.96 11.86
C GLU A 125 8.28 -6.84 10.81
N ASP A 126 9.39 -6.44 10.17
CA ASP A 126 9.37 -5.43 9.11
C ASP A 126 8.60 -5.96 7.89
N LEU A 127 8.79 -7.23 7.53
CA LEU A 127 8.05 -7.88 6.46
C LEU A 127 6.55 -7.88 6.72
N LEU A 128 6.11 -8.22 7.94
CA LEU A 128 4.70 -8.20 8.34
C LEU A 128 4.08 -6.81 8.15
N ILE A 129 4.77 -5.78 8.63
CA ILE A 129 4.30 -4.39 8.47
C ILE A 129 4.16 -4.04 6.99
N LEU A 130 5.17 -4.35 6.18
CA LEU A 130 5.17 -4.01 4.76
C LEU A 130 4.15 -4.81 3.95
N LEU A 131 3.83 -6.04 4.31
CA LEU A 131 2.73 -6.80 3.71
C LEU A 131 1.38 -6.14 4.00
N CYS A 132 1.15 -5.68 5.23
CA CYS A 132 -0.06 -4.94 5.59
C CYS A 132 -0.16 -3.61 4.82
N VAL A 133 0.95 -2.89 4.69
CA VAL A 133 1.04 -1.66 3.88
C VAL A 133 0.71 -1.94 2.43
N HIS A 134 1.29 -3.00 1.84
CA HIS A 134 1.04 -3.39 0.46
C HIS A 134 -0.42 -3.77 0.23
N GLY A 135 -1.01 -4.61 1.08
CA GLY A 135 -2.41 -4.97 0.99
C GLY A 135 -3.33 -3.75 1.08
N SER A 136 -3.07 -2.84 2.02
CA SER A 136 -3.84 -1.61 2.17
C SER A 136 -3.69 -0.65 0.99
N LYS A 137 -2.48 -0.52 0.42
CA LYS A 137 -2.22 0.28 -0.80
C LYS A 137 -3.11 -0.15 -1.97
N HIS A 138 -3.43 -1.41 -2.06
CA HIS A 138 -4.28 -2.00 -3.09
C HIS A 138 -5.68 -2.37 -2.56
N ALA A 139 -6.13 -1.70 -1.49
CA ALA A 139 -7.45 -1.90 -0.88
C ALA A 139 -7.79 -3.38 -0.59
N TRP A 140 -6.78 -4.23 -0.44
CA TRP A 140 -6.93 -5.67 -0.20
C TRP A 140 -7.73 -6.41 -1.29
N GLU A 141 -7.68 -5.98 -2.54
CA GLU A 141 -8.44 -6.56 -3.66
C GLU A 141 -8.18 -8.05 -3.90
N GLN A 142 -7.04 -8.57 -3.45
CA GLN A 142 -6.67 -9.96 -3.64
C GLN A 142 -6.54 -10.70 -2.31
N LEU A 143 -7.25 -11.81 -2.20
CA LEU A 143 -7.23 -12.66 -1.01
C LEU A 143 -5.82 -13.15 -0.65
N LYS A 144 -4.95 -13.34 -1.64
CA LYS A 144 -3.55 -13.76 -1.43
C LYS A 144 -2.76 -12.83 -0.52
N TRP A 145 -3.05 -11.53 -0.50
CA TRP A 145 -2.34 -10.58 0.38
C TRP A 145 -2.71 -10.78 1.85
N ILE A 146 -3.96 -11.16 2.13
CA ILE A 146 -4.40 -11.50 3.49
C ILE A 146 -3.83 -12.87 3.89
N CYS A 147 -3.77 -13.81 2.95
CA CYS A 147 -3.16 -15.11 3.13
C CYS A 147 -1.65 -14.97 3.46
N ASP A 148 -0.93 -14.09 2.75
CA ASP A 148 0.49 -13.80 3.00
C ASP A 148 0.72 -13.35 4.45
N VAL A 149 -0.15 -12.47 4.99
CA VAL A 149 -0.11 -12.00 6.38
C VAL A 149 -0.39 -13.16 7.34
N ALA A 150 -1.44 -13.94 7.10
CA ALA A 150 -1.83 -15.06 7.94
C ALA A 150 -0.73 -16.13 8.02
N GLU A 151 -0.16 -16.52 6.88
CA GLU A 151 0.88 -17.54 6.80
C GLU A 151 2.19 -17.08 7.43
N LEU A 152 2.57 -15.80 7.27
CA LEU A 152 3.74 -15.24 7.93
C LEU A 152 3.60 -15.32 9.47
N VAL A 153 2.44 -14.92 9.99
CA VAL A 153 2.17 -14.99 11.45
C VAL A 153 2.18 -16.45 11.92
N ARG A 154 1.52 -17.35 11.19
CA ARG A 154 1.48 -18.79 11.52
C ARG A 154 2.86 -19.43 11.53
N ARG A 155 3.70 -19.09 10.57
CA ARG A 155 5.04 -19.66 10.39
C ARG A 155 6.07 -19.07 11.36
N ARG A 156 5.80 -17.92 11.94
CA ARG A 156 6.71 -17.18 12.82
C ARG A 156 6.12 -16.96 14.22
N PRO A 157 5.95 -18.01 15.04
CA PRO A 157 5.37 -17.88 16.37
C PRO A 157 6.21 -17.00 17.32
N GLY A 158 7.49 -16.82 17.02
CA GLY A 158 8.41 -15.96 17.78
C GLY A 158 8.48 -14.51 17.31
N LEU A 159 7.45 -13.98 16.59
CA LEU A 159 7.38 -12.56 16.25
C LEU A 159 7.44 -11.68 17.50
N ASP A 160 8.29 -10.66 17.47
CA ASP A 160 8.30 -9.62 18.49
C ASP A 160 7.14 -8.63 18.23
N TRP A 161 5.99 -8.91 18.85
CA TRP A 161 4.80 -8.09 18.71
C TRP A 161 4.94 -6.69 19.29
N SER A 162 5.73 -6.52 20.35
CA SER A 162 6.04 -5.21 20.91
C SER A 162 6.74 -4.34 19.87
N ARG A 163 7.67 -4.95 19.15
CA ARG A 163 8.38 -4.31 18.04
C ARG A 163 7.47 -4.04 16.86
N VAL A 164 6.61 -4.97 16.46
CA VAL A 164 5.63 -4.75 15.37
C VAL A 164 4.77 -3.52 15.67
N LEU A 165 4.21 -3.45 16.88
CA LEU A 165 3.36 -2.34 17.30
C LEU A 165 4.13 -1.03 17.43
N PHE A 166 5.30 -1.04 18.03
CA PHE A 166 6.16 0.13 18.15
C PHE A 166 6.56 0.66 16.77
N GLN A 167 7.10 -0.20 15.91
CA GLN A 167 7.60 0.18 14.59
C GLN A 167 6.46 0.66 13.66
N SER A 168 5.29 0.03 13.72
CA SER A 168 4.13 0.47 12.94
C SER A 168 3.65 1.86 13.36
N ASN A 169 3.77 2.22 14.64
CA ASN A 169 3.50 3.56 15.15
C ASN A 169 4.53 4.57 14.64
N GLU A 170 5.83 4.29 14.77
CA GLU A 170 6.90 5.14 14.24
C GLU A 170 6.75 5.38 12.73
N TRP A 171 6.37 4.36 11.99
CA TRP A 171 6.14 4.45 10.55
C TRP A 171 4.79 5.02 10.17
N ARG A 172 3.95 5.38 11.16
CA ARG A 172 2.59 5.92 10.95
C ARG A 172 1.71 5.03 10.10
N CYS A 173 1.73 3.75 10.38
CA CYS A 173 0.92 2.74 9.72
C CYS A 173 0.28 1.75 10.70
N ARG A 174 0.11 2.14 11.97
CA ARG A 174 -0.42 1.25 13.01
C ARG A 174 -1.80 0.72 12.66
N ARG A 175 -2.73 1.58 12.25
CA ARG A 175 -4.09 1.16 11.87
C ARG A 175 -4.09 0.24 10.65
N VAL A 176 -3.18 0.47 9.70
CA VAL A 176 -2.96 -0.40 8.53
C VAL A 176 -2.56 -1.81 8.97
N VAL A 177 -1.63 -1.91 9.91
CA VAL A 177 -1.16 -3.20 10.45
C VAL A 177 -2.28 -3.89 11.23
N LEU A 178 -2.97 -3.17 12.10
CA LEU A 178 -4.10 -3.73 12.86
C LEU A 178 -5.22 -4.23 11.93
N LEU A 179 -5.54 -3.51 10.85
CA LEU A 179 -6.51 -3.95 9.85
C LEU A 179 -6.07 -5.24 9.16
N GLY A 180 -4.83 -5.32 8.67
CA GLY A 180 -4.31 -6.52 8.04
C GLY A 180 -4.34 -7.75 8.96
N LEU A 181 -3.95 -7.58 10.21
CA LEU A 181 -4.00 -8.63 11.23
C LEU A 181 -5.44 -9.03 11.56
N ALA A 182 -6.35 -8.07 11.65
CA ALA A 182 -7.77 -8.34 11.92
C ALA A 182 -8.44 -9.09 10.77
N MET A 183 -8.09 -8.76 9.51
CA MET A 183 -8.55 -9.51 8.34
C MET A 183 -7.99 -10.95 8.31
N ALA A 184 -6.69 -11.12 8.61
CA ALA A 184 -6.09 -12.44 8.73
C ALA A 184 -6.76 -13.27 9.83
N LYS A 185 -7.07 -12.67 10.98
CA LYS A 185 -7.83 -13.33 12.06
C LYS A 185 -9.24 -13.72 11.62
N ASN A 186 -9.95 -12.82 10.94
CA ASN A 186 -11.34 -13.05 10.55
C ASN A 186 -11.50 -14.10 9.45
N LEU A 187 -10.59 -14.15 8.46
CA LEU A 187 -10.69 -15.04 7.30
C LEU A 187 -9.96 -16.37 7.48
N PHE A 188 -8.85 -16.38 8.23
CA PHE A 188 -7.97 -17.55 8.36
C PHE A 188 -7.79 -18.00 9.80
N ASP A 189 -8.57 -17.45 10.74
CA ASP A 189 -8.52 -17.75 12.18
C ASP A 189 -7.09 -17.62 12.77
N THR A 190 -6.30 -16.69 12.24
CA THR A 190 -4.91 -16.47 12.64
C THR A 190 -4.82 -16.20 14.15
N VAL A 191 -3.95 -16.93 14.83
CA VAL A 191 -3.74 -16.73 16.27
C VAL A 191 -2.92 -15.47 16.50
N LEU A 192 -3.50 -14.51 17.24
CA LEU A 192 -2.87 -13.23 17.58
C LEU A 192 -2.76 -13.07 19.10
N PRO A 193 -1.74 -12.38 19.59
CA PRO A 193 -1.59 -12.10 21.03
C PRO A 193 -2.76 -11.25 21.54
N ARG A 194 -3.05 -11.42 22.84
CA ARG A 194 -4.10 -10.68 23.52
C ARG A 194 -3.95 -9.16 23.40
N THR A 195 -2.74 -8.65 23.46
CA THR A 195 -2.43 -7.23 23.30
C THR A 195 -2.85 -6.69 21.94
N VAL A 196 -2.57 -7.41 20.85
CA VAL A 196 -2.99 -7.04 19.48
C VAL A 196 -4.49 -7.12 19.34
N LEU A 197 -5.14 -8.15 19.89
CA LEU A 197 -6.59 -8.30 19.86
C LEU A 197 -7.31 -7.18 20.61
N GLN A 198 -6.79 -6.74 21.75
CA GLN A 198 -7.32 -5.62 22.51
C GLN A 198 -7.28 -4.31 21.70
N GLU A 199 -6.18 -4.06 20.97
CA GLU A 199 -6.07 -2.87 20.12
C GLU A 199 -7.03 -2.91 18.93
N ILE A 200 -7.16 -4.06 18.28
CA ILE A 200 -8.14 -4.26 17.20
C ILE A 200 -9.56 -4.01 17.70
N GLN A 201 -9.90 -4.51 18.89
CA GLN A 201 -11.23 -4.33 19.50
C GLN A 201 -11.51 -2.89 19.94
N ALA A 202 -10.49 -2.18 20.36
CA ALA A 202 -10.60 -0.77 20.78
C ALA A 202 -10.87 0.19 19.60
N ASP A 203 -10.49 -0.21 18.35
CA ASP A 203 -10.72 0.60 17.16
C ASP A 203 -12.02 0.19 16.45
N VAL A 204 -13.07 1.00 16.66
CA VAL A 204 -14.41 0.74 16.10
C VAL A 204 -14.39 0.72 14.57
N ASP A 205 -13.63 1.59 13.93
CA ASP A 205 -13.55 1.68 12.47
C ASP A 205 -12.92 0.41 11.88
N ILE A 206 -11.83 -0.10 12.47
CA ILE A 206 -11.23 -1.38 12.07
C ILE A 206 -12.25 -2.50 12.19
N SER A 207 -13.00 -2.54 13.28
CA SER A 207 -14.04 -3.57 13.51
C SER A 207 -15.14 -3.54 12.45
N VAL A 208 -15.49 -2.38 11.93
CA VAL A 208 -16.44 -2.20 10.82
C VAL A 208 -15.84 -2.68 9.50
N LEU A 209 -14.61 -2.24 9.18
CA LEU A 209 -13.91 -2.62 7.95
C LEU A 209 -13.74 -4.13 7.82
N VAL A 210 -13.29 -4.78 8.88
CA VAL A 210 -13.06 -6.24 8.92
C VAL A 210 -14.33 -7.06 8.64
N ARG A 211 -15.51 -6.57 9.03
CA ARG A 211 -16.78 -7.26 8.75
C ARG A 211 -17.25 -7.14 7.31
N ARG A 212 -16.82 -6.10 6.60
CA ARG A 212 -17.33 -5.71 5.27
C ARG A 212 -16.42 -6.09 4.13
N MET A 213 -15.12 -5.81 4.26
CA MET A 213 -14.15 -6.07 3.19
C MET A 213 -14.15 -7.53 2.70
N PRO A 214 -14.20 -8.57 3.56
CA PRO A 214 -14.27 -9.94 3.10
C PRO A 214 -15.50 -10.25 2.26
N LYS A 215 -16.64 -9.65 2.59
CA LYS A 215 -17.89 -9.87 1.84
C LYS A 215 -17.79 -9.29 0.42
N GLN A 216 -17.12 -8.17 0.24
CA GLN A 216 -16.88 -7.55 -1.07
C GLN A 216 -15.89 -8.38 -1.89
N LEU A 217 -14.78 -8.80 -1.30
CA LEU A 217 -13.80 -9.68 -1.94
C LEU A 217 -14.41 -10.98 -2.47
N LEU A 218 -15.35 -11.57 -1.72
CA LEU A 218 -16.00 -12.82 -2.10
C LEU A 218 -17.14 -12.64 -3.11
N LYS A 219 -17.80 -11.46 -3.13
CA LYS A 219 -18.90 -11.19 -4.07
C LYS A 219 -18.41 -10.85 -5.49
N HIS A 220 -17.30 -10.13 -5.60
CA HIS A 220 -16.80 -9.61 -6.89
C HIS A 220 -15.29 -9.85 -7.06
N PRO A 221 -14.85 -11.12 -7.16
CA PRO A 221 -13.40 -11.44 -7.23
C PRO A 221 -12.69 -10.83 -8.44
N SER A 222 -13.44 -10.49 -9.51
CA SER A 222 -12.90 -9.95 -10.77
C SER A 222 -13.07 -8.44 -10.95
N GLN A 223 -13.85 -7.77 -10.10
CA GLN A 223 -14.15 -6.34 -10.25
C GLN A 223 -13.38 -5.44 -9.29
N GLY A 224 -12.66 -6.03 -8.32
CA GLY A 224 -11.98 -5.27 -7.28
C GLY A 224 -12.94 -4.64 -6.28
N ILE A 225 -12.40 -3.74 -5.47
CA ILE A 225 -13.18 -2.92 -4.54
C ILE A 225 -13.61 -1.65 -5.27
N ASP A 226 -14.87 -1.24 -5.12
CA ASP A 226 -15.42 0.02 -5.62
C ASP A 226 -14.53 1.21 -5.18
N GLU A 227 -14.31 2.18 -6.08
CA GLU A 227 -13.45 3.35 -5.82
C GLU A 227 -13.88 4.12 -4.57
N ASP A 228 -15.19 4.30 -4.35
CA ASP A 228 -15.73 4.96 -3.15
C ASP A 228 -15.35 4.19 -1.86
N CYS A 229 -15.36 2.87 -1.92
CA CYS A 229 -14.94 2.02 -0.82
C CYS A 229 -13.43 2.05 -0.57
N ALA A 230 -12.63 2.13 -1.65
CA ALA A 230 -11.19 2.28 -1.55
C ALA A 230 -10.81 3.62 -0.91
N ASP A 231 -11.45 4.71 -1.31
CA ASP A 231 -11.24 6.04 -0.75
C ASP A 231 -11.66 6.12 0.72
N ALA A 232 -12.80 5.55 1.08
CA ALA A 232 -13.24 5.44 2.46
C ALA A 232 -12.25 4.63 3.31
N LEU A 233 -11.73 3.53 2.76
CA LEU A 233 -10.68 2.75 3.40
C LEU A 233 -9.42 3.58 3.63
N TYR A 234 -8.91 4.26 2.59
CA TYR A 234 -7.69 5.05 2.67
C TYR A 234 -7.77 6.17 3.71
N VAL A 235 -8.93 6.82 3.83
CA VAL A 235 -9.16 7.83 4.87
C VAL A 235 -9.20 7.17 6.25
N THR A 236 -9.95 6.07 6.39
CA THR A 236 -10.20 5.41 7.68
C THR A 236 -8.93 4.82 8.29
N ILE A 237 -8.00 4.29 7.47
CA ILE A 237 -6.76 3.67 7.95
C ILE A 237 -5.66 4.66 8.36
N LYS A 238 -5.88 5.98 8.27
CA LYS A 238 -4.92 6.97 8.77
C LYS A 238 -4.91 6.97 10.30
N ASP A 239 -3.70 7.05 10.87
CA ASP A 239 -3.49 6.95 12.31
C ASP A 239 -4.01 8.18 13.08
N THR A 240 -4.15 9.33 12.44
CA THR A 240 -4.63 10.55 13.08
C THR A 240 -5.79 11.19 12.33
N SER A 241 -6.72 11.80 13.07
CA SER A 241 -7.85 12.55 12.50
C SER A 241 -7.40 13.70 11.58
N TRP A 242 -6.22 14.27 11.83
CA TRP A 242 -5.63 15.29 10.98
C TRP A 242 -5.18 14.76 9.62
N GLU A 243 -4.59 13.56 9.58
CA GLU A 243 -4.22 12.88 8.34
C GLU A 243 -5.43 12.41 7.58
N GLN A 244 -6.45 11.88 8.28
CA GLN A 244 -7.75 11.55 7.70
C GLN A 244 -8.38 12.76 7.00
N TRP A 245 -8.41 13.91 7.69
CA TRP A 245 -8.93 15.14 7.13
C TRP A 245 -8.14 15.64 5.91
N LYS A 246 -6.81 15.63 5.99
CA LYS A 246 -5.95 16.02 4.84
C LYS A 246 -6.22 15.18 3.61
N LEU A 247 -6.31 13.87 3.77
CA LEU A 247 -6.55 12.98 2.65
C LEU A 247 -7.96 13.17 2.08
N ALA A 248 -8.99 13.25 2.91
CA ALA A 248 -10.36 13.52 2.48
C ALA A 248 -10.45 14.84 1.68
N VAL A 249 -9.75 15.91 2.13
CA VAL A 249 -9.69 17.18 1.38
C VAL A 249 -8.95 17.01 0.05
N ALA A 250 -7.88 16.21 0.00
CA ALA A 250 -7.14 15.97 -1.23
C ALA A 250 -7.98 15.21 -2.26
N LEU A 251 -8.70 14.17 -1.85
CA LEU A 251 -9.61 13.40 -2.70
C LEU A 251 -10.73 14.30 -3.27
N CYS A 252 -11.37 15.11 -2.43
CA CYS A 252 -12.39 16.06 -2.91
C CYS A 252 -11.83 17.14 -3.87
N ARG A 253 -10.55 17.51 -3.77
CA ARG A 253 -9.91 18.44 -4.72
C ARG A 253 -9.73 17.80 -6.10
N VAL A 254 -9.35 16.53 -6.14
CA VAL A 254 -9.19 15.78 -7.39
C VAL A 254 -10.53 15.70 -8.12
N GLU A 255 -11.62 15.36 -7.43
CA GLU A 255 -12.97 15.37 -8.02
C GLU A 255 -13.37 16.76 -8.52
N ALA A 256 -13.11 17.82 -7.75
CA ALA A 256 -13.41 19.19 -8.14
C ALA A 256 -12.60 19.63 -9.38
N ASP A 257 -11.35 19.20 -9.50
CA ASP A 257 -10.51 19.48 -10.69
C ASP A 257 -10.99 18.73 -11.93
N VAL A 258 -11.45 17.49 -11.78
CA VAL A 258 -12.06 16.69 -12.86
C VAL A 258 -13.37 17.36 -13.33
N ILE A 259 -14.23 17.77 -12.40
CA ILE A 259 -15.48 18.48 -12.70
C ILE A 259 -15.19 19.83 -13.39
N THR A 260 -14.20 20.59 -12.89
CA THR A 260 -13.82 21.88 -13.48
C THR A 260 -13.20 21.72 -14.87
N ARG A 261 -12.40 20.68 -15.12
CA ARG A 261 -11.88 20.37 -16.47
C ARG A 261 -12.99 19.96 -17.43
N SER A 262 -13.97 19.18 -16.97
CA SER A 262 -15.14 18.79 -17.76
C SER A 262 -16.07 19.99 -18.08
N LEU A 263 -16.23 20.93 -17.13
CA LEU A 263 -16.97 22.19 -17.32
C LEU A 263 -16.19 23.23 -18.14
N ALA A 264 -14.85 23.10 -18.24
CA ALA A 264 -14.01 23.97 -19.07
C ALA A 264 -14.30 23.84 -20.56
N TRP A 265 -14.96 22.76 -20.98
CA TRP A 265 -15.41 22.55 -22.34
C TRP A 265 -16.62 23.43 -22.73
N PHE A 266 -17.37 23.98 -21.76
CA PHE A 266 -18.48 24.91 -22.02
C PHE A 266 -18.05 26.38 -21.88
N ARG A 267 -18.24 27.14 -22.93
CA ARG A 267 -17.90 28.58 -23.14
C ARG A 267 -18.46 29.59 -22.09
N PHE A 268 -18.90 29.15 -20.94
CA PHE A 268 -19.54 29.94 -19.88
C PHE A 268 -18.61 30.52 -18.82
N GLN A 269 -17.30 30.41 -19.00
CA GLN A 269 -16.26 30.47 -17.95
C GLN A 269 -15.97 31.84 -17.33
N ARG A 270 -16.21 32.95 -17.99
CA ARG A 270 -15.72 34.25 -17.47
C ARG A 270 -16.49 34.72 -16.25
N LYS A 271 -17.81 34.50 -16.20
CA LYS A 271 -18.67 34.91 -15.06
C LYS A 271 -18.53 33.93 -13.86
N LEU A 272 -18.38 32.63 -14.09
CA LEU A 272 -18.22 31.62 -13.05
C LEU A 272 -16.87 31.70 -12.33
N ARG A 273 -15.79 32.12 -13.01
CA ARG A 273 -14.48 32.33 -12.37
C ARG A 273 -14.51 33.47 -11.34
N ILE A 274 -15.24 34.53 -11.59
CA ILE A 274 -15.39 35.65 -10.65
C ILE A 274 -16.26 35.22 -9.46
N LEU A 275 -17.35 34.49 -9.71
CA LEU A 275 -18.20 33.93 -8.64
C LEU A 275 -17.45 32.91 -7.77
N ALA A 276 -16.67 32.02 -8.39
CA ALA A 276 -15.84 31.06 -7.67
C ALA A 276 -14.72 31.72 -6.83
N ALA A 277 -14.15 32.82 -7.31
CA ALA A 277 -13.15 33.59 -6.56
C ALA A 277 -13.77 34.31 -5.36
N CYS A 278 -14.98 34.86 -5.50
CA CYS A 278 -15.72 35.50 -4.41
C CYS A 278 -16.25 34.49 -3.37
N LEU A 279 -16.54 33.25 -3.81
CA LEU A 279 -17.06 32.18 -2.94
C LEU A 279 -15.96 31.32 -2.28
N ARG A 280 -14.67 31.53 -2.61
CA ARG A 280 -13.55 30.80 -2.01
C ARG A 280 -13.55 30.73 -0.47
N PRO A 281 -13.84 31.79 0.29
CA PRO A 281 -13.94 31.70 1.73
C PRO A 281 -15.18 30.93 2.21
N LEU A 282 -16.34 31.09 1.52
CA LEU A 282 -17.55 30.31 1.83
C LEU A 282 -17.39 28.83 1.43
N HIS A 283 -16.72 28.56 0.32
CA HIS A 283 -16.42 27.20 -0.13
C HIS A 283 -15.62 26.41 0.90
N ARG A 284 -14.70 27.03 1.66
CA ARG A 284 -13.98 26.37 2.77
C ARG A 284 -14.90 25.97 3.92
N VAL A 285 -15.92 26.74 4.21
CA VAL A 285 -16.90 26.45 5.27
C VAL A 285 -17.93 25.43 4.79
N VAL A 286 -18.42 25.59 3.56
CA VAL A 286 -19.40 24.66 2.93
C VAL A 286 -18.74 23.32 2.60
N ALA A 287 -17.51 23.31 2.12
CA ALA A 287 -16.75 22.06 1.93
C ALA A 287 -16.50 21.32 3.24
N ARG A 288 -16.23 22.05 4.34
CA ARG A 288 -16.16 21.47 5.69
C ARG A 288 -17.48 20.81 6.11
N TRP A 289 -18.60 21.43 5.79
CA TRP A 289 -19.93 20.93 6.14
C TRP A 289 -20.37 19.78 5.22
N ILE A 290 -20.19 19.93 3.90
CA ILE A 290 -20.51 18.89 2.90
C ILE A 290 -19.61 17.65 3.10
N LEU A 291 -18.32 17.83 3.42
CA LEU A 291 -17.40 16.74 3.73
C LEU A 291 -17.83 15.97 4.98
N SER A 292 -18.29 16.68 6.02
CA SER A 292 -18.79 16.00 7.23
C SER A 292 -20.12 15.26 6.98
N VAL A 293 -20.97 15.78 6.09
CA VAL A 293 -22.26 15.17 5.75
C VAL A 293 -22.06 14.07 4.70
N ARG A 294 -21.26 14.30 3.65
CA ARG A 294 -21.02 13.32 2.57
C ARG A 294 -20.19 12.14 3.03
N MET A 295 -19.18 12.35 3.87
CA MET A 295 -18.46 11.25 4.52
C MET A 295 -19.36 10.45 5.45
N ARG A 296 -20.30 11.10 6.15
CA ARG A 296 -21.35 10.39 6.92
C ARG A 296 -22.33 9.67 6.01
N GLU A 297 -22.74 10.27 4.89
CA GLU A 297 -23.65 9.63 3.92
C GLU A 297 -22.97 8.47 3.17
N ILE A 298 -21.72 8.62 2.75
CA ILE A 298 -20.91 7.54 2.16
C ILE A 298 -20.73 6.42 3.19
N LEU A 299 -20.37 6.75 4.41
CA LEU A 299 -20.27 5.79 5.51
C LEU A 299 -21.65 5.14 5.82
N VAL A 300 -22.73 5.92 5.82
CA VAL A 300 -24.10 5.44 6.08
C VAL A 300 -24.65 4.63 4.90
N ARG A 301 -24.46 5.06 3.65
CA ARG A 301 -24.86 4.26 2.46
C ARG A 301 -24.05 2.98 2.38
N TRP A 302 -22.76 3.09 2.61
CA TRP A 302 -21.91 1.93 2.73
C TRP A 302 -22.28 1.09 3.97
N LEU A 303 -22.81 1.68 5.04
CA LEU A 303 -23.38 1.00 6.21
C LEU A 303 -24.76 0.36 5.93
N GLN A 304 -25.54 0.85 4.99
CA GLN A 304 -26.91 0.38 4.69
C GLN A 304 -26.99 -0.59 3.50
N SER A 305 -25.98 -0.62 2.62
CA SER A 305 -25.94 -1.50 1.42
C SER A 305 -25.45 -2.93 1.73
N SER A 306 -25.49 -3.33 2.94
CA SER A 306 -25.23 -4.66 3.49
C SER A 306 -26.39 -5.10 4.39
#